data_fb8cb06b9dc418fa25897ee5f129548b
#
_entry.id   fb8cb06b9dc418fa25897ee5f129548b
#
_cell.length_a   1.000
_cell.length_b   1.000
_cell.length_c   1.000
_cell.angle_alpha   90.00
_cell.angle_beta   90.00
_cell.angle_gamma   90.00
#
_symmetry.space_group_name_H-M   'P 1'
#
loop_
_entity.id
_entity.type
_entity.pdbx_description
1 polymer ?
#
loop_
_entity_poly.entity_id
_entity_poly.type
_entity_poly.pdbx_seq_one_letter_code
_entity_poly.pdbx_strand_id
1 'polypeptide(L)'
;TKKHYSIIQEKKLLRSAYKTFYDEMSKSCDKYFKVEGLEIELGSGVGFFKSIRNSVITSDIRKGFDYDMSVDATNMSIEDSSVKCFFAINVFHHISHPTKFLNELNRVLKKDGGCILIEPHDGLISRFIAKNIHKDEYYDTNELEWDKKEKSGVLSNANQALSHNIFERDKYLFEKRYGQKLQIIEKKYLINGLRYILSGGLNFKQLFPTSLTFILVFFEKIITPFAKYWCPFRMIVIKKI
;
A
#
# COMPACT_ATOMS: atom_id res chain seq x y z
N THR A 1 7.46 14.99 7.08
CA THR A 1 7.99 13.62 7.28
C THR A 1 8.60 13.43 8.64
N LYS A 2 9.53 14.26 9.17
CA LYS A 2 9.97 14.17 10.58
C LYS A 2 8.78 14.25 11.53
N LYS A 3 7.82 15.13 11.25
CA LYS A 3 6.54 15.21 11.98
C LYS A 3 5.72 13.91 11.91
N HIS A 4 5.65 13.25 10.76
CA HIS A 4 4.93 11.97 10.65
C HIS A 4 5.63 10.86 11.44
N TYR A 5 6.97 10.85 11.46
CA TYR A 5 7.73 9.91 12.28
C TYR A 5 7.42 10.05 13.77
N SER A 6 7.49 11.29 14.29
CA SER A 6 7.13 11.55 15.70
C SER A 6 5.69 11.13 16.01
N ILE A 7 4.73 11.43 15.12
CA ILE A 7 3.33 11.02 15.27
C ILE A 7 3.20 9.49 15.39
N ILE A 8 3.89 8.70 14.54
CA ILE A 8 3.84 7.24 14.61
C ILE A 8 4.51 6.75 15.90
N GLN A 9 5.60 7.36 16.35
CA GLN A 9 6.26 6.99 17.60
C GLN A 9 5.40 7.30 18.83
N GLU A 10 4.74 8.45 18.86
CA GLU A 10 3.91 8.91 19.98
C GLU A 10 2.57 8.15 20.06
N LYS A 11 1.91 7.91 18.92
CA LYS A 11 0.63 7.20 18.85
C LYS A 11 0.83 5.68 18.84
N LYS A 12 0.92 5.06 20.01
CA LYS A 12 1.14 3.62 20.15
C LYS A 12 0.09 2.78 19.39
N LEU A 13 -1.16 3.26 19.31
CA LEU A 13 -2.23 2.56 18.58
C LEU A 13 -1.96 2.57 17.06
N LEU A 14 -1.57 3.72 16.51
CA LEU A 14 -1.18 3.87 15.12
C LEU A 14 0.05 3.01 14.78
N ARG A 15 1.06 3.06 15.65
CA ARG A 15 2.26 2.23 15.52
C ARG A 15 1.93 0.73 15.51
N SER A 16 1.01 0.28 16.37
CA SER A 16 0.51 -1.10 16.37
C SER A 16 -0.17 -1.48 15.05
N ALA A 17 -0.94 -0.56 14.46
CA ALA A 17 -1.58 -0.79 13.17
C ALA A 17 -0.55 -0.91 12.04
N TYR A 18 0.42 0.02 11.95
CA TYR A 18 1.51 -0.04 10.97
C TYR A 18 2.39 -1.28 11.14
N LYS A 19 2.70 -1.66 12.40
CA LYS A 19 3.44 -2.91 12.64
C LYS A 19 2.72 -4.11 12.03
N THR A 20 1.40 -4.19 12.18
CA THR A 20 0.62 -5.28 11.56
C THR A 20 0.69 -5.24 10.03
N PHE A 21 0.65 -4.05 9.39
CA PHE A 21 0.84 -3.93 7.94
C PHE A 21 2.18 -4.50 7.51
N TYR A 22 3.26 -4.08 8.13
CA TYR A 22 4.61 -4.51 7.77
C TYR A 22 4.89 -5.98 8.10
N ASP A 23 4.35 -6.49 9.22
CA ASP A 23 4.42 -7.91 9.55
C ASP A 23 3.72 -8.78 8.47
N GLU A 24 2.55 -8.36 7.98
CA GLU A 24 1.82 -9.08 6.93
C GLU A 24 2.53 -9.00 5.57
N MET A 25 3.08 -7.84 5.21
CA MET A 25 3.90 -7.70 4.00
C MET A 25 5.15 -8.58 4.07
N SER A 26 5.86 -8.58 5.20
CA SER A 26 7.06 -9.41 5.41
C SER A 26 6.74 -10.90 5.31
N LYS A 27 5.67 -11.36 5.96
CA LYS A 27 5.21 -12.75 5.88
C LYS A 27 4.88 -13.17 4.44
N SER A 28 4.19 -12.31 3.69
CA SER A 28 3.84 -12.61 2.30
C SER A 28 5.07 -12.60 1.39
N CYS A 29 6.01 -11.67 1.58
CA CYS A 29 7.27 -11.66 0.87
C CYS A 29 8.04 -12.97 1.09
N ASP A 30 8.23 -13.36 2.35
CA ASP A 30 8.97 -14.55 2.72
C ASP A 30 8.27 -15.86 2.29
N LYS A 31 6.93 -15.84 2.21
CA LYS A 31 6.13 -16.97 1.73
C LYS A 31 6.25 -17.17 0.23
N TYR A 32 6.14 -16.10 -0.55
CA TYR A 32 5.92 -16.20 -2.00
C TYR A 32 7.17 -15.93 -2.85
N PHE A 33 8.12 -15.13 -2.36
CA PHE A 33 9.28 -14.68 -3.14
C PHE A 33 10.57 -15.29 -2.57
N LYS A 34 11.00 -16.42 -3.15
CA LYS A 34 12.17 -17.19 -2.68
C LYS A 34 13.46 -16.83 -3.40
N VAL A 35 13.42 -15.83 -4.27
CA VAL A 35 14.59 -15.36 -5.01
C VAL A 35 15.39 -14.34 -4.18
N GLU A 36 16.70 -14.25 -4.42
CA GLU A 36 17.55 -13.19 -3.89
C GLU A 36 17.43 -11.92 -4.73
N GLY A 37 17.49 -10.75 -4.12
CA GLY A 37 17.41 -9.47 -4.81
C GLY A 37 17.05 -8.32 -3.88
N LEU A 38 16.94 -7.12 -4.44
CA LEU A 38 16.61 -5.91 -3.69
C LEU A 38 15.18 -5.97 -3.15
N GLU A 39 15.00 -5.50 -1.92
CA GLU A 39 13.71 -5.30 -1.29
C GLU A 39 13.51 -3.78 -1.12
N ILE A 40 12.54 -3.19 -1.82
CA ILE A 40 12.38 -1.74 -1.90
C ILE A 40 10.99 -1.33 -1.44
N GLU A 41 10.90 -0.39 -0.50
CA GLU A 41 9.65 0.27 -0.13
C GLU A 41 9.46 1.53 -0.96
N LEU A 42 8.39 1.58 -1.75
CA LEU A 42 7.98 2.76 -2.51
C LEU A 42 7.16 3.70 -1.62
N GLY A 43 7.44 4.99 -1.68
CA GLY A 43 6.74 5.98 -0.86
C GLY A 43 6.94 5.76 0.64
N SER A 44 8.17 5.46 1.06
CA SER A 44 8.51 5.07 2.45
C SER A 44 8.11 6.09 3.51
N GLY A 45 7.75 7.30 3.12
CA GLY A 45 7.27 8.33 4.03
C GLY A 45 8.25 8.61 5.17
N VAL A 46 8.14 7.89 6.26
CA VAL A 46 8.98 8.04 7.47
C VAL A 46 10.03 6.94 7.63
N GLY A 47 10.09 5.98 6.72
CA GLY A 47 11.06 4.88 6.75
C GLY A 47 10.85 3.90 7.93
N PHE A 48 9.63 3.83 8.47
CA PHE A 48 9.36 3.00 9.65
C PHE A 48 9.55 1.50 9.36
N PHE A 49 9.29 1.05 8.13
CA PHE A 49 9.46 -0.35 7.75
C PHE A 49 10.89 -0.85 7.93
N LYS A 50 11.89 -0.03 7.62
CA LYS A 50 13.31 -0.38 7.79
C LYS A 50 13.66 -0.76 9.24
N SER A 51 12.93 -0.21 10.24
CA SER A 51 13.10 -0.58 11.65
C SER A 51 12.55 -1.99 11.99
N ILE A 52 11.72 -2.58 11.11
CA ILE A 52 11.11 -3.91 11.26
C ILE A 52 11.83 -4.93 10.38
N ARG A 53 12.22 -4.51 9.16
CA ARG A 53 12.92 -5.34 8.17
C ARG A 53 14.14 -4.59 7.64
N ASN A 54 15.31 -4.85 8.21
CA ASN A 54 16.54 -4.11 7.95
C ASN A 54 17.03 -4.20 6.49
N SER A 55 16.66 -5.25 5.75
CA SER A 55 16.99 -5.44 4.34
C SER A 55 16.28 -4.47 3.40
N VAL A 56 15.22 -3.81 3.86
CA VAL A 56 14.41 -2.91 3.04
C VAL A 56 15.17 -1.61 2.75
N ILE A 57 15.25 -1.30 1.46
CA ILE A 57 15.72 -0.03 0.93
C ILE A 57 14.54 0.94 0.90
N THR A 58 14.65 2.05 1.62
CA THR A 58 13.61 3.07 1.65
C THR A 58 13.67 3.96 0.41
N SER A 59 12.52 4.23 -0.21
CA SER A 59 12.47 5.12 -1.37
C SER A 59 11.25 6.03 -1.40
N ASP A 60 11.39 7.18 -2.02
CA ASP A 60 10.28 8.12 -2.29
C ASP A 60 10.60 8.92 -3.56
N ILE A 61 9.57 9.40 -4.26
CA ILE A 61 9.74 10.30 -5.40
C ILE A 61 10.15 11.72 -4.98
N ARG A 62 9.82 12.11 -3.75
CA ARG A 62 10.14 13.43 -3.19
C ARG A 62 11.62 13.52 -2.85
N LYS A 63 12.26 14.64 -3.24
CA LYS A 63 13.66 14.94 -2.91
C LYS A 63 13.77 15.62 -1.53
N GLY A 64 14.96 15.56 -0.93
CA GLY A 64 15.29 16.32 0.29
C GLY A 64 14.91 15.62 1.61
N PHE A 65 14.74 14.30 1.59
CA PHE A 65 14.52 13.47 2.78
C PHE A 65 15.58 12.37 2.86
N ASP A 66 15.80 11.84 4.05
CA ASP A 66 16.74 10.75 4.35
C ASP A 66 16.18 9.39 3.90
N TYR A 67 16.03 9.22 2.57
CA TYR A 67 15.77 7.91 1.96
C TYR A 67 17.05 7.31 1.42
N ASP A 68 17.10 5.98 1.34
CA ASP A 68 18.24 5.30 0.75
C ASP A 68 18.34 5.60 -0.76
N MET A 69 17.19 5.82 -1.45
CA MET A 69 17.16 6.16 -2.87
C MET A 69 15.92 6.98 -3.27
N SER A 70 16.01 7.70 -4.39
CA SER A 70 14.86 8.34 -5.02
C SER A 70 14.35 7.46 -6.15
N VAL A 71 13.03 7.14 -6.13
CA VAL A 71 12.39 6.28 -7.14
C VAL A 71 11.10 6.92 -7.64
N ASP A 72 11.05 7.16 -8.95
CA ASP A 72 9.79 7.36 -9.66
C ASP A 72 9.26 5.99 -10.07
N ALA A 73 8.12 5.59 -9.50
CA ALA A 73 7.52 4.29 -9.77
C ALA A 73 7.10 4.08 -11.25
N THR A 74 7.01 5.15 -12.04
CA THR A 74 6.65 5.10 -13.47
C THR A 74 7.85 5.13 -14.41
N ASN A 75 9.06 5.36 -13.87
CA ASN A 75 10.33 5.40 -14.61
C ASN A 75 11.48 5.11 -13.64
N MET A 76 11.66 3.85 -13.27
CA MET A 76 12.60 3.44 -12.24
C MET A 76 14.04 3.39 -12.76
N SER A 77 14.95 4.18 -12.15
CA SER A 77 16.40 4.07 -12.37
C SER A 77 16.95 2.85 -11.60
N ILE A 78 16.42 1.67 -11.91
CA ILE A 78 16.75 0.39 -11.28
C ILE A 78 17.05 -0.60 -12.40
N GLU A 79 18.06 -1.44 -12.19
CA GLU A 79 18.50 -2.46 -13.14
C GLU A 79 17.40 -3.51 -13.39
N ASP A 80 17.31 -4.00 -14.63
CA ASP A 80 16.39 -5.04 -15.02
C ASP A 80 16.60 -6.31 -14.19
N SER A 81 15.51 -6.95 -13.79
CA SER A 81 15.55 -8.23 -13.07
C SER A 81 16.48 -8.23 -11.85
N SER A 82 16.53 -7.13 -11.09
CA SER A 82 17.35 -6.96 -9.88
C SER A 82 16.53 -7.01 -8.57
N VAL A 83 15.24 -6.70 -8.64
CA VAL A 83 14.38 -6.56 -7.47
C VAL A 83 13.65 -7.86 -7.14
N LYS A 84 13.77 -8.28 -5.88
CA LYS A 84 13.00 -9.39 -5.29
C LYS A 84 11.58 -8.95 -4.96
N CYS A 85 11.43 -7.83 -4.25
CA CYS A 85 10.13 -7.39 -3.78
C CYS A 85 10.03 -5.87 -3.69
N PHE A 86 8.93 -5.33 -4.23
CA PHE A 86 8.45 -4.00 -3.87
C PHE A 86 7.39 -4.07 -2.80
N PHE A 87 7.41 -3.09 -1.89
CA PHE A 87 6.40 -2.87 -0.87
C PHE A 87 5.84 -1.46 -1.02
N ALA A 88 4.52 -1.30 -0.90
CA ALA A 88 3.91 0.01 -0.92
C ALA A 88 2.64 0.04 -0.05
N ILE A 89 2.49 1.09 0.78
CA ILE A 89 1.30 1.33 1.60
C ILE A 89 0.72 2.68 1.23
N ASN A 90 -0.50 2.69 0.70
CA ASN A 90 -1.19 3.90 0.27
C ASN A 90 -0.37 4.74 -0.74
N VAL A 91 0.23 4.09 -1.72
CA VAL A 91 1.05 4.72 -2.76
C VAL A 91 0.46 4.51 -4.15
N PHE A 92 -0.06 3.32 -4.43
CA PHE A 92 -0.49 2.96 -5.78
C PHE A 92 -1.59 3.88 -6.31
N HIS A 93 -2.53 4.28 -5.48
CA HIS A 93 -3.62 5.18 -5.88
C HIS A 93 -3.15 6.63 -6.19
N HIS A 94 -1.92 7.00 -5.84
CA HIS A 94 -1.29 8.26 -6.25
C HIS A 94 -0.55 8.17 -7.59
N ILE A 95 -0.35 6.97 -8.13
CA ILE A 95 0.38 6.79 -9.39
C ILE A 95 -0.54 7.18 -10.56
N SER A 96 -0.20 8.29 -11.25
CA SER A 96 -1.01 8.81 -12.37
C SER A 96 -0.99 7.90 -13.59
N HIS A 97 0.06 7.09 -13.77
CA HIS A 97 0.22 6.17 -14.89
C HIS A 97 0.46 4.73 -14.40
N PRO A 98 -0.58 4.05 -13.89
CA PRO A 98 -0.45 2.67 -13.40
C PRO A 98 0.00 1.69 -14.49
N THR A 99 -0.28 1.94 -15.77
CA THR A 99 0.25 1.10 -16.86
C THR A 99 1.76 1.19 -16.98
N LYS A 100 2.36 2.38 -16.83
CA LYS A 100 3.82 2.57 -16.78
C LYS A 100 4.41 1.84 -15.57
N PHE A 101 3.79 2.00 -14.40
CA PHE A 101 4.22 1.31 -13.19
C PHE A 101 4.21 -0.22 -13.35
N LEU A 102 3.16 -0.80 -13.92
CA LEU A 102 3.07 -2.24 -14.14
C LEU A 102 4.12 -2.73 -15.16
N ASN A 103 4.44 -1.91 -16.16
CA ASN A 103 5.51 -2.22 -17.11
C ASN A 103 6.90 -2.17 -16.43
N GLU A 104 7.14 -1.16 -15.59
CA GLU A 104 8.37 -1.06 -14.79
C GLU A 104 8.49 -2.23 -13.80
N LEU A 105 7.40 -2.61 -13.12
CA LEU A 105 7.42 -3.82 -12.28
C LEU A 105 7.85 -5.05 -13.08
N ASN A 106 7.28 -5.24 -14.27
CA ASN A 106 7.67 -6.37 -15.13
C ASN A 106 9.14 -6.29 -15.55
N ARG A 107 9.70 -5.11 -15.77
CA ARG A 107 11.10 -4.94 -16.17
C ARG A 107 12.05 -5.24 -15.01
N VAL A 108 11.86 -4.59 -13.86
CA VAL A 108 12.85 -4.59 -12.77
C VAL A 108 12.71 -5.78 -11.81
N LEU A 109 11.53 -6.38 -11.68
CA LEU A 109 11.37 -7.57 -10.84
C LEU A 109 12.14 -8.75 -11.40
N LYS A 110 12.74 -9.53 -10.53
CA LYS A 110 13.22 -10.88 -10.88
C LYS A 110 12.05 -11.80 -11.17
N LYS A 111 12.25 -12.79 -12.01
CA LYS A 111 11.32 -13.91 -12.12
C LYS A 111 11.11 -14.51 -10.74
N ASP A 112 9.86 -14.84 -10.40
CA ASP A 112 9.43 -15.29 -9.07
C ASP A 112 9.56 -14.25 -7.94
N GLY A 113 9.96 -13.01 -8.23
CA GLY A 113 9.80 -11.85 -7.35
C GLY A 113 8.41 -11.21 -7.48
N GLY A 114 8.16 -10.11 -6.76
CA GLY A 114 6.85 -9.48 -6.85
C GLY A 114 6.70 -8.12 -6.19
N CYS A 115 5.45 -7.69 -6.09
CA CYS A 115 5.06 -6.44 -5.46
C CYS A 115 3.91 -6.69 -4.48
N ILE A 116 4.01 -6.11 -3.29
CA ILE A 116 3.00 -6.20 -2.24
C ILE A 116 2.46 -4.79 -1.99
N LEU A 117 1.19 -4.60 -2.31
CA LEU A 117 0.48 -3.33 -2.16
C LEU A 117 -0.50 -3.44 -0.99
N ILE A 118 -0.54 -2.43 -0.12
CA ILE A 118 -1.63 -2.21 0.84
C ILE A 118 -2.34 -0.93 0.43
N GLU A 119 -3.61 -1.07 0.03
CA GLU A 119 -4.40 0.01 -0.55
C GLU A 119 -5.79 0.08 0.07
N PRO A 120 -6.49 1.24 -0.04
CA PRO A 120 -7.88 1.34 0.38
C PRO A 120 -8.72 0.24 -0.26
N HIS A 121 -9.54 -0.41 0.55
CA HIS A 121 -10.51 -1.40 0.09
C HIS A 121 -11.85 -0.75 -0.20
N ASP A 122 -12.51 -1.15 -1.29
CA ASP A 122 -13.86 -0.68 -1.63
C ASP A 122 -14.93 -1.33 -0.74
N GLY A 123 -14.92 -0.94 0.54
CA GLY A 123 -15.87 -1.39 1.57
C GLY A 123 -16.71 -0.23 2.12
N LEU A 124 -17.70 -0.54 2.94
CA LEU A 124 -18.62 0.44 3.51
C LEU A 124 -17.89 1.55 4.29
N ILE A 125 -16.91 1.16 5.11
CA ILE A 125 -16.14 2.10 5.93
C ILE A 125 -15.25 2.97 5.07
N SER A 126 -14.55 2.41 4.07
CA SER A 126 -13.68 3.19 3.18
C SER A 126 -14.46 4.21 2.37
N ARG A 127 -15.62 3.82 1.81
CA ARG A 127 -16.52 4.74 1.10
C ARG A 127 -17.01 5.88 2.01
N PHE A 128 -17.34 5.56 3.26
CA PHE A 128 -17.72 6.57 4.25
C PHE A 128 -16.58 7.53 4.56
N ILE A 129 -15.37 7.00 4.79
CA ILE A 129 -14.17 7.80 5.09
C ILE A 129 -13.81 8.69 3.89
N ALA A 130 -13.77 8.15 2.68
CA ALA A 130 -13.47 8.89 1.47
C ALA A 130 -14.48 10.04 1.23
N LYS A 131 -15.76 9.76 1.42
CA LYS A 131 -16.82 10.77 1.21
C LYS A 131 -16.84 11.89 2.26
N ASN A 132 -16.53 11.57 3.53
CA ASN A 132 -16.79 12.49 4.65
C ASN A 132 -15.53 13.04 5.30
N ILE A 133 -14.40 12.34 5.23
CA ILE A 133 -13.17 12.63 5.99
C ILE A 133 -12.01 13.02 5.07
N HIS A 134 -11.72 12.22 4.04
CA HIS A 134 -10.63 12.44 3.08
C HIS A 134 -11.11 13.18 1.83
N LYS A 135 -11.47 14.45 1.98
CA LYS A 135 -12.00 15.28 0.88
C LYS A 135 -10.91 15.77 -0.09
N ASP A 136 -9.65 15.66 0.28
CA ASP A 136 -8.51 16.10 -0.54
C ASP A 136 -8.17 15.11 -1.66
N GLU A 137 -8.67 13.88 -1.56
CA GLU A 137 -8.52 12.82 -2.55
C GLU A 137 -9.90 12.34 -2.98
N TYR A 138 -10.10 12.11 -4.27
CA TYR A 138 -11.38 11.61 -4.73
C TYR A 138 -11.46 10.08 -4.67
N TYR A 139 -12.68 9.57 -4.70
CA TYR A 139 -12.99 8.15 -4.70
C TYR A 139 -14.02 7.87 -5.80
N ASP A 140 -13.55 7.37 -6.95
CA ASP A 140 -14.39 7.06 -8.09
C ASP A 140 -14.15 5.63 -8.59
N THR A 141 -15.12 4.76 -8.37
CA THR A 141 -15.11 3.38 -8.88
C THR A 141 -15.52 3.27 -10.34
N ASN A 142 -16.04 4.35 -10.95
CA ASN A 142 -16.54 4.37 -12.34
C ASN A 142 -15.52 4.93 -13.33
N GLU A 143 -14.37 5.45 -12.84
CA GLU A 143 -13.31 5.96 -13.72
C GLU A 143 -12.83 4.85 -14.67
N LEU A 144 -13.04 5.04 -15.98
CA LEU A 144 -12.78 3.98 -16.98
C LEU A 144 -11.31 3.86 -17.35
N GLU A 145 -10.59 4.98 -17.37
CA GLU A 145 -9.18 4.99 -17.75
C GLU A 145 -8.29 4.75 -16.52
N TRP A 146 -7.29 3.88 -16.68
CA TRP A 146 -6.31 3.65 -15.62
C TRP A 146 -5.32 4.81 -15.55
N ASP A 147 -4.79 5.22 -16.72
CA ASP A 147 -3.82 6.31 -16.82
C ASP A 147 -4.54 7.67 -16.91
N LYS A 148 -4.00 8.65 -16.24
CA LYS A 148 -4.58 9.99 -16.16
C LYS A 148 -3.73 11.00 -16.90
N LYS A 149 -4.39 12.03 -17.44
CA LYS A 149 -3.71 13.24 -17.91
C LYS A 149 -3.07 13.94 -16.70
N GLU A 150 -1.81 14.29 -16.83
CA GLU A 150 -1.07 14.99 -15.77
C GLU A 150 -1.78 16.30 -15.39
N LYS A 151 -2.18 16.38 -14.13
CA LYS A 151 -2.50 17.65 -13.46
C LYS A 151 -1.28 18.00 -12.58
N SER A 152 -1.03 19.29 -12.41
CA SER A 152 0.12 19.78 -11.66
C SER A 152 0.15 19.27 -10.21
N GLY A 153 1.19 18.49 -9.86
CA GLY A 153 1.47 18.03 -8.50
C GLY A 153 1.41 16.50 -8.32
N VAL A 154 2.35 15.95 -7.60
CA VAL A 154 2.53 14.49 -7.38
C VAL A 154 1.33 13.83 -6.68
N LEU A 155 0.51 14.59 -5.95
CA LEU A 155 -0.64 14.09 -5.20
C LEU A 155 -2.01 14.51 -5.78
N SER A 156 -2.03 15.32 -6.84
CA SER A 156 -3.26 15.97 -7.33
C SER A 156 -4.24 15.05 -8.08
N ASN A 157 -3.84 13.83 -8.39
CA ASN A 157 -4.63 12.87 -9.19
C ASN A 157 -4.99 11.58 -8.43
N ALA A 158 -4.85 11.55 -7.10
CA ALA A 158 -5.09 10.36 -6.31
C ALA A 158 -6.56 9.92 -6.35
N ASN A 159 -6.82 8.74 -6.94
CA ASN A 159 -8.12 8.06 -6.83
C ASN A 159 -7.98 6.89 -5.85
N GLN A 160 -8.51 7.03 -4.65
CA GLN A 160 -8.46 5.97 -3.63
C GLN A 160 -9.11 4.65 -4.08
N ALA A 161 -9.98 4.68 -5.11
CA ALA A 161 -10.56 3.48 -5.71
C ALA A 161 -9.68 2.81 -6.79
N LEU A 162 -8.51 3.37 -7.14
CA LEU A 162 -7.70 2.88 -8.26
C LEU A 162 -7.35 1.39 -8.16
N SER A 163 -6.95 0.92 -6.97
CA SER A 163 -6.64 -0.49 -6.75
C SER A 163 -7.87 -1.40 -6.95
N HIS A 164 -9.06 -0.93 -6.56
CA HIS A 164 -10.32 -1.61 -6.84
C HIS A 164 -10.62 -1.64 -8.34
N ASN A 165 -10.49 -0.50 -9.02
CA ASN A 165 -10.75 -0.40 -10.45
C ASN A 165 -9.89 -1.37 -11.26
N ILE A 166 -8.58 -1.42 -11.01
CA ILE A 166 -7.65 -2.26 -11.77
C ILE A 166 -7.74 -3.75 -11.38
N PHE A 167 -7.75 -4.06 -10.08
CA PHE A 167 -7.56 -5.44 -9.61
C PHE A 167 -8.87 -6.18 -9.27
N GLU A 168 -10.02 -5.48 -9.27
CA GLU A 168 -11.34 -6.09 -9.08
C GLU A 168 -12.26 -5.85 -10.27
N ARG A 169 -12.64 -4.59 -10.52
CA ARG A 169 -13.57 -4.24 -11.59
C ARG A 169 -13.05 -4.69 -12.95
N ASP A 170 -11.80 -4.33 -13.26
CA ASP A 170 -11.15 -4.58 -14.55
C ASP A 170 -10.20 -5.77 -14.50
N LYS A 171 -10.44 -6.73 -13.59
CA LYS A 171 -9.59 -7.91 -13.41
C LYS A 171 -9.31 -8.63 -14.72
N TYR A 172 -10.33 -8.83 -15.55
CA TYR A 172 -10.17 -9.48 -16.85
C TYR A 172 -9.22 -8.70 -17.78
N LEU A 173 -9.32 -7.36 -17.79
CA LEU A 173 -8.44 -6.50 -18.59
C LEU A 173 -6.98 -6.57 -18.08
N PHE A 174 -6.79 -6.57 -16.74
CA PHE A 174 -5.48 -6.77 -16.13
C PHE A 174 -4.88 -8.12 -16.53
N GLU A 175 -5.63 -9.21 -16.40
CA GLU A 175 -5.18 -10.55 -16.77
C GLU A 175 -4.84 -10.64 -18.27
N LYS A 176 -5.64 -10.03 -19.14
CA LYS A 176 -5.40 -9.98 -20.60
C LYS A 176 -4.09 -9.23 -20.93
N ARG A 177 -3.81 -8.12 -20.26
CA ARG A 177 -2.64 -7.26 -20.54
C ARG A 177 -1.35 -7.78 -19.90
N TYR A 178 -1.45 -8.30 -18.70
CA TYR A 178 -0.29 -8.60 -17.85
C TYR A 178 -0.21 -10.04 -17.37
N GLY A 179 -1.27 -10.85 -17.46
CA GLY A 179 -1.38 -12.16 -16.83
C GLY A 179 -0.32 -13.19 -17.20
N GLN A 180 0.34 -13.01 -18.37
CA GLN A 180 1.51 -13.84 -18.76
C GLN A 180 2.82 -13.37 -18.13
N LYS A 181 2.84 -12.23 -17.46
CA LYS A 181 4.02 -11.58 -16.88
C LYS A 181 3.88 -11.32 -15.39
N LEU A 182 2.70 -10.87 -14.98
CA LEU A 182 2.36 -10.48 -13.62
C LEU A 182 1.04 -11.14 -13.22
N GLN A 183 1.03 -11.89 -12.11
CA GLN A 183 -0.16 -12.55 -11.60
C GLN A 183 -0.50 -12.08 -10.20
N ILE A 184 -1.78 -11.84 -9.92
CA ILE A 184 -2.26 -11.58 -8.57
C ILE A 184 -2.42 -12.93 -7.87
N ILE A 185 -1.55 -13.22 -6.91
CA ILE A 185 -1.50 -14.51 -6.21
C ILE A 185 -2.18 -14.51 -4.84
N GLU A 186 -2.36 -13.34 -4.24
CA GLU A 186 -3.10 -13.19 -2.98
C GLU A 186 -3.81 -11.83 -2.92
N LYS A 187 -5.02 -11.85 -2.35
CA LYS A 187 -5.75 -10.65 -1.90
C LYS A 187 -6.25 -10.92 -0.49
N LYS A 188 -5.88 -10.06 0.45
CA LYS A 188 -6.17 -10.25 1.88
C LYS A 188 -6.71 -8.97 2.50
N TYR A 189 -7.85 -9.06 3.19
CA TYR A 189 -8.35 -7.96 4.03
C TYR A 189 -7.48 -7.84 5.28
N LEU A 190 -7.13 -6.61 5.66
CA LEU A 190 -6.28 -6.35 6.81
C LEU A 190 -7.12 -5.99 8.02
N ILE A 191 -7.06 -6.84 9.03
CA ILE A 191 -7.93 -6.79 10.20
C ILE A 191 -7.54 -5.72 11.24
N ASN A 192 -6.46 -4.98 11.03
CA ASN A 192 -5.98 -3.89 11.89
C ASN A 192 -6.66 -2.53 11.63
N GLY A 193 -7.76 -2.54 10.88
CA GLY A 193 -8.46 -1.34 10.43
C GLY A 193 -9.06 -0.51 11.54
N LEU A 194 -9.62 -1.14 12.59
CA LEU A 194 -10.17 -0.42 13.73
C LEU A 194 -9.07 0.34 14.49
N ARG A 195 -7.92 -0.30 14.74
CA ARG A 195 -6.76 0.35 15.35
C ARG A 195 -6.29 1.54 14.53
N TYR A 196 -6.23 1.40 13.20
CA TYR A 196 -5.85 2.51 12.33
C TYR A 196 -6.83 3.67 12.42
N ILE A 197 -8.13 3.43 12.26
CA ILE A 197 -9.18 4.47 12.31
C ILE A 197 -9.20 5.15 13.67
N LEU A 198 -9.25 4.37 14.76
CA LEU A 198 -9.35 4.90 16.13
C LEU A 198 -8.06 5.55 16.64
N SER A 199 -6.93 5.31 15.96
CA SER A 199 -5.70 6.08 16.16
C SER A 199 -5.78 7.51 15.59
N GLY A 200 -6.78 7.79 14.74
CA GLY A 200 -6.88 9.04 13.99
C GLY A 200 -5.84 9.17 12.86
N GLY A 201 -5.17 8.08 12.48
CA GLY A 201 -4.13 8.10 11.45
C GLY A 201 -3.04 9.15 11.72
N LEU A 202 -2.49 9.74 10.66
CA LEU A 202 -1.47 10.79 10.74
C LEU A 202 -2.07 12.18 11.01
N ASN A 203 -3.33 12.41 10.70
CA ASN A 203 -3.93 13.74 10.61
C ASN A 203 -4.82 14.12 11.80
N PHE A 204 -5.42 13.15 12.50
CA PHE A 204 -6.40 13.39 13.55
C PHE A 204 -5.90 12.95 14.92
N LYS A 205 -6.51 13.43 16.00
CA LYS A 205 -6.21 12.97 17.35
C LYS A 205 -6.63 11.51 17.54
N GLN A 206 -5.90 10.79 18.38
CA GLN A 206 -6.26 9.41 18.74
C GLN A 206 -7.56 9.43 19.57
N LEU A 207 -8.53 8.59 19.16
CA LEU A 207 -9.87 8.53 19.75
C LEU A 207 -10.01 7.44 20.82
N PHE A 208 -9.09 6.46 20.83
CA PHE A 208 -9.19 5.31 21.73
C PHE A 208 -7.94 5.21 22.62
N PRO A 209 -8.12 4.95 23.94
CA PRO A 209 -7.00 4.85 24.88
C PRO A 209 -6.03 3.72 24.52
N THR A 210 -4.75 4.00 24.54
CA THR A 210 -3.69 3.02 24.21
C THR A 210 -3.70 1.82 25.15
N SER A 211 -4.02 2.02 26.45
CA SER A 211 -4.09 0.94 27.44
C SER A 211 -5.11 -0.15 27.09
N LEU A 212 -6.12 0.17 26.30
CA LEU A 212 -7.18 -0.74 25.89
C LEU A 212 -6.94 -1.35 24.48
N THR A 213 -5.75 -1.20 23.90
CA THR A 213 -5.43 -1.73 22.56
C THR A 213 -5.73 -3.23 22.42
N PHE A 214 -5.53 -4.02 23.50
CA PHE A 214 -5.79 -5.46 23.49
C PHE A 214 -7.28 -5.78 23.23
N ILE A 215 -8.19 -4.92 23.67
CA ILE A 215 -9.63 -5.06 23.42
C ILE A 215 -9.91 -4.90 21.92
N LEU A 216 -9.29 -3.88 21.28
CA LEU A 216 -9.44 -3.67 19.83
C LEU A 216 -8.90 -4.86 19.05
N VAL A 217 -7.73 -5.38 19.41
CA VAL A 217 -7.14 -6.56 18.77
C VAL A 217 -8.05 -7.77 18.88
N PHE A 218 -8.67 -7.96 20.06
CA PHE A 218 -9.64 -9.04 20.28
C PHE A 218 -10.90 -8.86 19.39
N PHE A 219 -11.46 -7.65 19.36
CA PHE A 219 -12.60 -7.34 18.49
C PHE A 219 -12.29 -7.52 17.01
N GLU A 220 -11.14 -7.03 16.52
CA GLU A 220 -10.70 -7.21 15.16
C GLU A 220 -10.64 -8.69 14.76
N LYS A 221 -10.21 -9.57 15.68
CA LYS A 221 -10.22 -11.02 15.44
C LYS A 221 -11.64 -11.60 15.34
N ILE A 222 -12.54 -11.19 16.24
CA ILE A 222 -13.94 -11.67 16.24
C ILE A 222 -14.66 -11.28 14.95
N ILE A 223 -14.49 -10.04 14.50
CA ILE A 223 -15.20 -9.53 13.31
C ILE A 223 -14.48 -9.87 11.98
N THR A 224 -13.37 -10.62 12.02
CA THR A 224 -12.64 -11.08 10.83
C THR A 224 -13.50 -11.75 9.77
N PRO A 225 -14.49 -12.61 10.09
CA PRO A 225 -15.36 -13.20 9.06
C PRO A 225 -16.12 -12.17 8.21
N PHE A 226 -16.34 -10.98 8.76
CA PHE A 226 -17.00 -9.86 8.07
C PHE A 226 -16.03 -8.83 7.50
N ALA A 227 -14.74 -9.15 7.40
CA ALA A 227 -13.67 -8.24 6.98
C ALA A 227 -13.98 -7.53 5.65
N LYS A 228 -14.60 -8.23 4.71
CA LYS A 228 -15.04 -7.68 3.41
C LYS A 228 -15.86 -6.39 3.53
N TYR A 229 -16.63 -6.24 4.60
CA TYR A 229 -17.55 -5.11 4.77
C TYR A 229 -16.96 -3.95 5.56
N TRP A 230 -16.01 -4.23 6.47
CA TRP A 230 -15.53 -3.23 7.42
C TRP A 230 -14.04 -2.89 7.32
N CYS A 231 -13.19 -3.77 6.77
CA CYS A 231 -11.77 -3.47 6.66
C CYS A 231 -11.54 -2.28 5.71
N PRO A 232 -10.80 -1.25 6.14
CA PRO A 232 -10.51 -0.10 5.27
C PRO A 232 -9.38 -0.40 4.28
N PHE A 233 -8.57 -1.42 4.53
CA PHE A 233 -7.40 -1.74 3.72
C PHE A 233 -7.39 -3.19 3.26
N ARG A 234 -6.83 -3.36 2.07
CA ARG A 234 -6.59 -4.67 1.47
C ARG A 234 -5.13 -4.77 1.02
N MET A 235 -4.51 -5.91 1.29
CA MET A 235 -3.23 -6.29 0.72
C MET A 235 -3.44 -7.04 -0.59
N ILE A 236 -2.65 -6.72 -1.59
CA ILE A 236 -2.62 -7.34 -2.92
C ILE A 236 -1.19 -7.77 -3.18
N VAL A 237 -0.99 -9.05 -3.50
CA VAL A 237 0.31 -9.62 -3.81
C VAL A 237 0.36 -9.95 -5.30
N ILE A 238 1.25 -9.28 -6.02
CA ILE A 238 1.51 -9.46 -7.45
C ILE A 238 2.84 -10.16 -7.61
N LYS A 239 2.87 -11.26 -8.36
CA LYS A 239 4.09 -12.06 -8.65
C LYS A 239 4.46 -11.94 -10.11
N LYS A 240 5.76 -11.79 -10.42
CA LYS A 240 6.31 -11.95 -11.77
C LYS A 240 6.52 -13.44 -12.09
N ILE A 241 6.03 -13.84 -13.25
CA ILE A 241 6.07 -15.24 -13.73
C ILE A 241 7.26 -15.46 -14.68
#